data_215fa7d91b9ee45712b07a822fb47004
#
_entry.id   215fa7d91b9ee45712b07a822fb47004
#
_cell.length_a   1.000
_cell.length_b   1.000
_cell.length_c   1.000
_cell.angle_alpha   90.00
_cell.angle_beta   90.00
_cell.angle_gamma   90.00
#
_symmetry.space_group_name_H-M   'P 1'
#
loop_
_entity.id
_entity.type
_entity.pdbx_description
1 polymer ?
#
loop_
_entity_poly.entity_id
_entity_poly.type
_entity_poly.pdbx_seq_one_letter_code
_entity_poly.pdbx_strand_id
1 'polypeptide(L)'
;YAFFSGDSFSNSTALGYNTVISASNQVRLGNNAVTSIGGQVSWTTLSDARFKTENTAKVPGIDFIKKLRPVTYYVNHEAMNRYLEVPKGEDVQNRSSLEAKNTYKPSYTKTLESGFMAQEVEKAAKELGYEFNGVDAPKNEKDYYGLRYGQFVVPLVKAVQELNEKLEQKDAENDQLRAMLLELEKRIAKLEKNASN
;
A
#
# COMPACT_ATOMS: atom_id res chain seq x y z
N TYR A 1 -23.20 -15.93 -8.71
CA TYR A 1 -22.85 -17.19 -8.05
C TYR A 1 -21.46 -17.03 -7.44
N ALA A 2 -21.33 -17.34 -6.15
CA ALA A 2 -20.06 -17.42 -5.44
C ALA A 2 -19.56 -18.87 -5.47
N PHE A 3 -18.29 -19.06 -5.75
CA PHE A 3 -17.67 -20.37 -5.74
C PHE A 3 -16.71 -20.51 -4.56
N PHE A 4 -16.84 -21.62 -3.84
CA PHE A 4 -15.80 -22.11 -2.96
C PHE A 4 -14.96 -23.09 -3.77
N SER A 5 -13.68 -22.83 -4.01
CA SER A 5 -12.77 -23.85 -4.49
C SER A 5 -12.56 -24.85 -3.34
N GLY A 6 -13.06 -26.04 -3.46
CA GLY A 6 -12.88 -27.32 -2.73
C GLY A 6 -12.27 -27.42 -1.33
N ASP A 7 -11.73 -26.35 -0.75
CA ASP A 7 -11.14 -26.32 0.58
C ASP A 7 -12.14 -25.71 1.58
N SER A 8 -12.20 -26.28 2.77
CA SER A 8 -13.10 -25.87 3.86
C SER A 8 -12.59 -24.61 4.53
N PHE A 9 -12.63 -23.45 3.84
CA PHE A 9 -12.32 -22.16 4.47
C PHE A 9 -13.47 -21.71 5.38
N SER A 10 -13.14 -21.23 6.58
CA SER A 10 -14.09 -20.69 7.55
C SER A 10 -14.12 -19.16 7.52
N ASN A 11 -15.25 -18.59 7.94
CA ASN A 11 -15.43 -17.14 8.06
C ASN A 11 -15.03 -16.38 6.78
N SER A 12 -15.50 -16.87 5.62
CA SER A 12 -15.12 -16.34 4.31
C SER A 12 -16.35 -16.11 3.44
N THR A 13 -16.30 -15.07 2.62
CA THR A 13 -17.39 -14.71 1.70
C THR A 13 -16.81 -14.41 0.32
N ALA A 14 -17.33 -15.09 -0.70
CA ALA A 14 -17.09 -14.80 -2.11
C ALA A 14 -18.36 -14.19 -2.72
N LEU A 15 -18.27 -12.99 -3.26
CA LEU A 15 -19.40 -12.29 -3.89
C LEU A 15 -19.06 -11.92 -5.31
N GLY A 16 -19.81 -12.45 -6.26
CA GLY A 16 -19.65 -12.18 -7.69
C GLY A 16 -19.35 -13.42 -8.52
N TYR A 17 -19.18 -13.20 -9.83
CA TYR A 17 -18.93 -14.28 -10.78
C TYR A 17 -17.48 -14.77 -10.68
N ASN A 18 -17.27 -16.07 -10.55
CA ASN A 18 -15.95 -16.71 -10.45
C ASN A 18 -15.02 -16.08 -9.40
N THR A 19 -15.59 -15.65 -8.27
CA THR A 19 -14.79 -15.13 -7.15
C THR A 19 -14.13 -16.29 -6.42
N VAL A 20 -12.83 -16.21 -6.17
CA VAL A 20 -12.02 -17.26 -5.52
C VAL A 20 -11.60 -16.81 -4.12
N ILE A 21 -11.83 -17.69 -3.11
CA ILE A 21 -11.29 -17.57 -1.76
C ILE A 21 -10.02 -18.43 -1.68
N SER A 22 -8.93 -17.86 -1.19
CA SER A 22 -7.61 -18.50 -1.05
C SER A 22 -7.24 -18.83 0.39
N ALA A 23 -7.97 -18.31 1.37
CA ALA A 23 -7.77 -18.59 2.80
C ALA A 23 -9.02 -18.30 3.62
N SER A 24 -9.06 -18.79 4.86
CA SER A 24 -10.07 -18.40 5.85
C SER A 24 -9.99 -16.91 6.22
N ASN A 25 -11.11 -16.38 6.74
CA ASN A 25 -11.23 -14.97 7.16
C ASN A 25 -11.05 -13.96 6.01
N GLN A 26 -11.55 -14.26 4.82
CA GLN A 26 -11.50 -13.38 3.65
C GLN A 26 -12.91 -13.01 3.16
N VAL A 27 -13.05 -11.78 2.71
CA VAL A 27 -14.14 -11.34 1.86
C VAL A 27 -13.56 -10.95 0.52
N ARG A 28 -14.01 -11.59 -0.58
CA ARG A 28 -13.56 -11.31 -1.95
C ARG A 28 -14.73 -10.87 -2.80
N LEU A 29 -14.54 -9.80 -3.58
CA LEU A 29 -15.55 -9.21 -4.44
C LEU A 29 -15.12 -9.31 -5.89
N GLY A 30 -15.86 -10.11 -6.69
CA GLY A 30 -15.58 -10.29 -8.10
C GLY A 30 -14.36 -11.13 -8.42
N ASN A 31 -14.09 -11.27 -9.70
CA ASN A 31 -12.94 -11.98 -10.25
C ASN A 31 -11.89 -11.02 -10.82
N ASN A 32 -10.86 -11.54 -11.47
CA ASN A 32 -9.76 -10.78 -12.06
C ASN A 32 -10.14 -9.88 -13.24
N ALA A 33 -11.39 -9.93 -13.73
CA ALA A 33 -11.89 -9.08 -14.80
C ALA A 33 -12.68 -7.87 -14.28
N VAL A 34 -12.85 -7.73 -12.95
CA VAL A 34 -13.50 -6.56 -12.35
C VAL A 34 -12.60 -5.36 -12.52
N THR A 35 -13.12 -4.29 -13.11
CA THR A 35 -12.39 -3.05 -13.41
C THR A 35 -12.72 -1.92 -12.45
N SER A 36 -13.78 -2.05 -11.65
CA SER A 36 -14.20 -1.03 -10.69
C SER A 36 -14.95 -1.67 -9.53
N ILE A 37 -14.63 -1.24 -8.30
CA ILE A 37 -15.40 -1.51 -7.09
C ILE A 37 -15.71 -0.16 -6.47
N GLY A 38 -16.99 0.19 -6.34
CA GLY A 38 -17.36 1.52 -5.87
C GLY A 38 -18.73 1.58 -5.20
N GLY A 39 -19.01 2.71 -4.59
CA GLY A 39 -20.27 3.06 -3.94
C GLY A 39 -20.36 4.56 -3.71
N GLN A 40 -21.50 5.05 -3.22
CA GLN A 40 -21.70 6.47 -2.96
C GLN A 40 -20.88 6.99 -1.76
N VAL A 41 -20.42 6.09 -0.89
CA VAL A 41 -19.67 6.42 0.31
C VAL A 41 -18.41 5.54 0.41
N SER A 42 -17.40 6.04 1.10
CA SER A 42 -16.17 5.29 1.36
C SER A 42 -16.40 4.17 2.37
N TRP A 43 -15.54 3.15 2.33
CA TRP A 43 -15.48 2.11 3.36
C TRP A 43 -15.11 2.73 4.71
N THR A 44 -15.85 2.38 5.77
CA THR A 44 -15.57 2.82 7.13
C THR A 44 -14.83 1.74 7.89
N THR A 45 -13.69 2.09 8.48
CA THR A 45 -12.93 1.21 9.38
C THR A 45 -13.15 1.65 10.82
N LEU A 46 -13.48 0.71 11.71
CA LEU A 46 -13.61 0.98 13.15
C LEU A 46 -12.32 1.58 13.70
N SER A 47 -12.43 2.73 14.38
CA SER A 47 -11.26 3.46 14.91
C SER A 47 -11.52 4.11 16.28
N ASP A 48 -12.44 3.57 17.06
CA ASP A 48 -12.78 4.08 18.39
C ASP A 48 -11.65 3.80 19.40
N ALA A 49 -11.24 4.83 20.12
CA ALA A 49 -10.17 4.75 21.12
C ALA A 49 -10.46 3.73 22.24
N ARG A 50 -11.73 3.48 22.55
CA ARG A 50 -12.14 2.51 23.57
C ARG A 50 -11.74 1.07 23.25
N PHE A 51 -11.48 0.77 21.98
CA PHE A 51 -11.11 -0.55 21.47
C PHE A 51 -9.63 -0.65 21.09
N LYS A 52 -8.84 0.39 21.38
CA LYS A 52 -7.39 0.44 21.11
C LYS A 52 -6.63 0.35 22.41
N THR A 53 -5.77 -0.65 22.51
CA THR A 53 -4.87 -0.86 23.66
C THR A 53 -3.42 -0.68 23.22
N GLU A 54 -2.53 -0.47 24.19
CA GLU A 54 -1.07 -0.41 23.97
C GLU A 54 -0.66 0.56 22.87
N ASN A 55 -1.36 1.71 22.76
CA ASN A 55 -1.03 2.70 21.74
C ASN A 55 0.36 3.30 22.04
N THR A 56 1.24 3.23 21.06
CA THR A 56 2.58 3.82 21.10
C THR A 56 2.82 4.67 19.86
N ALA A 57 3.60 5.75 20.01
CA ALA A 57 3.95 6.63 18.89
C ALA A 57 5.10 6.08 18.00
N LYS A 58 5.32 4.77 17.98
CA LYS A 58 6.43 4.13 17.25
C LYS A 58 6.10 3.85 15.77
N VAL A 59 5.63 4.85 15.07
CA VAL A 59 5.43 4.75 13.62
C VAL A 59 6.64 5.37 12.92
N PRO A 60 7.43 4.60 12.13
CA PRO A 60 8.51 5.19 11.34
C PRO A 60 7.92 6.02 10.21
N GLY A 61 8.38 7.26 10.08
CA GLY A 61 7.96 8.19 9.04
C GLY A 61 8.90 8.15 7.84
N ILE A 62 9.80 9.14 7.77
CA ILE A 62 10.74 9.31 6.65
C ILE A 62 11.56 8.05 6.38
N ASP A 63 12.03 7.36 7.41
CA ASP A 63 12.91 6.21 7.25
C ASP A 63 12.21 5.04 6.57
N PHE A 64 10.92 4.83 6.83
CA PHE A 64 10.12 3.84 6.12
C PHE A 64 9.83 4.26 4.68
N ILE A 65 9.35 5.49 4.48
CA ILE A 65 8.97 5.99 3.16
C ILE A 65 10.16 5.98 2.18
N LYS A 66 11.36 6.33 2.65
CA LYS A 66 12.59 6.31 1.82
C LYS A 66 13.02 4.92 1.37
N LYS A 67 12.59 3.87 2.06
CA LYS A 67 12.89 2.48 1.67
C LYS A 67 11.89 1.92 0.65
N LEU A 68 10.75 2.55 0.46
CA LEU A 68 9.76 2.12 -0.52
C LEU A 68 10.20 2.50 -1.93
N ARG A 69 9.99 1.58 -2.87
CA ARG A 69 10.30 1.77 -4.29
C ARG A 69 9.00 1.81 -5.11
N PRO A 70 8.51 3.00 -5.47
CA PRO A 70 7.39 3.12 -6.40
C PRO A 70 7.75 2.55 -7.77
N VAL A 71 6.84 1.81 -8.36
CA VAL A 71 7.03 1.18 -9.67
C VAL A 71 5.77 1.30 -10.51
N THR A 72 5.94 1.20 -11.81
CA THR A 72 4.83 0.95 -12.76
C THR A 72 4.93 -0.47 -13.29
N TYR A 73 3.80 -1.14 -13.48
CA TYR A 73 3.74 -2.53 -13.92
C TYR A 73 2.46 -2.85 -14.70
N TYR A 74 2.48 -3.98 -15.38
CA TYR A 74 1.27 -4.58 -15.95
C TYR A 74 0.95 -5.87 -15.19
N VAL A 75 -0.33 -6.08 -14.87
CA VAL A 75 -0.78 -7.33 -14.25
C VAL A 75 -0.81 -8.45 -15.27
N ASN A 76 -0.18 -9.59 -14.94
CA ASN A 76 -0.28 -10.81 -15.74
C ASN A 76 -1.50 -11.63 -15.30
N HIS A 77 -2.66 -11.31 -15.85
CA HIS A 77 -3.92 -11.98 -15.53
C HIS A 77 -3.92 -13.49 -15.85
N GLU A 78 -3.19 -13.92 -16.88
CA GLU A 78 -3.11 -15.34 -17.23
C GLU A 78 -2.33 -16.13 -16.16
N ALA A 79 -1.20 -15.57 -15.68
CA ALA A 79 -0.44 -16.18 -14.58
C ALA A 79 -1.27 -16.22 -13.30
N MET A 80 -1.98 -15.13 -12.99
CA MET A 80 -2.86 -15.04 -11.82
C MET A 80 -4.01 -16.06 -11.89
N ASN A 81 -4.66 -16.22 -13.04
CA ASN A 81 -5.74 -17.21 -13.23
C ASN A 81 -5.22 -18.65 -13.08
N ARG A 82 -4.01 -18.94 -13.61
CA ARG A 82 -3.38 -20.26 -13.40
C ARG A 82 -3.07 -20.53 -11.93
N TYR A 83 -2.55 -19.52 -11.23
CA TYR A 83 -2.22 -19.64 -9.82
C TYR A 83 -3.47 -19.87 -8.95
N LEU A 84 -4.54 -19.15 -9.23
CA LEU A 84 -5.80 -19.25 -8.49
C LEU A 84 -6.66 -20.47 -8.91
N GLU A 85 -6.17 -21.29 -9.84
CA GLU A 85 -6.93 -22.44 -10.38
C GLU A 85 -8.35 -22.04 -10.81
N VAL A 86 -8.50 -20.85 -11.38
CA VAL A 86 -9.81 -20.38 -11.87
C VAL A 86 -10.30 -21.36 -12.92
N PRO A 87 -11.47 -21.99 -12.75
CA PRO A 87 -11.98 -22.99 -13.70
C PRO A 87 -12.02 -22.41 -15.11
N LYS A 88 -11.31 -23.05 -16.05
CA LYS A 88 -11.50 -22.75 -17.46
C LYS A 88 -12.88 -23.24 -17.84
N GLY A 89 -13.62 -22.47 -18.65
CA GLY A 89 -15.01 -22.72 -18.98
C GLY A 89 -15.37 -24.09 -19.56
N GLU A 90 -14.40 -24.99 -19.74
CA GLU A 90 -14.59 -26.37 -20.22
C GLU A 90 -15.01 -27.35 -19.10
N ASP A 91 -14.69 -27.06 -17.84
CA ASP A 91 -15.11 -27.91 -16.70
C ASP A 91 -16.59 -27.73 -16.30
N VAL A 92 -17.32 -26.90 -17.04
CA VAL A 92 -18.74 -26.59 -16.81
C VAL A 92 -19.67 -27.58 -17.49
N GLN A 93 -19.16 -28.65 -18.17
CA GLN A 93 -19.99 -29.60 -18.93
C GLN A 93 -21.02 -30.37 -18.09
N ASN A 94 -20.96 -30.31 -16.76
CA ASN A 94 -21.92 -30.93 -15.85
C ASN A 94 -22.91 -29.94 -15.20
N ARG A 95 -22.95 -28.68 -15.63
CA ARG A 95 -23.94 -27.71 -15.15
C ARG A 95 -25.09 -27.57 -16.14
N SER A 96 -26.28 -27.40 -15.60
CA SER A 96 -27.53 -27.40 -16.36
C SER A 96 -27.46 -26.57 -17.65
N SER A 97 -28.16 -27.00 -18.69
CA SER A 97 -28.19 -26.46 -20.06
C SER A 97 -28.49 -24.95 -20.18
N LEU A 98 -28.88 -24.29 -19.11
CA LEU A 98 -29.09 -22.84 -19.00
C LEU A 98 -27.80 -22.04 -18.75
N GLU A 99 -26.77 -22.66 -18.15
CA GLU A 99 -25.49 -22.02 -17.83
C GLU A 99 -24.47 -22.10 -19.01
N ALA A 100 -24.63 -23.06 -19.91
CA ALA A 100 -23.70 -23.31 -21.02
C ALA A 100 -23.68 -22.20 -22.11
N LYS A 101 -24.63 -21.27 -22.10
CA LYS A 101 -24.73 -20.19 -23.11
C LYS A 101 -23.94 -18.95 -22.78
N ASN A 102 -23.36 -18.82 -21.59
CA ASN A 102 -22.65 -17.63 -21.17
C ASN A 102 -21.16 -17.90 -20.94
N THR A 103 -20.44 -18.29 -22.01
CA THR A 103 -18.98 -18.35 -22.00
C THR A 103 -18.42 -16.94 -21.98
N TYR A 104 -18.49 -16.27 -20.84
CA TYR A 104 -17.77 -15.02 -20.62
C TYR A 104 -16.26 -15.29 -20.69
N LYS A 105 -15.63 -14.87 -21.79
CA LYS A 105 -14.17 -14.79 -21.91
C LYS A 105 -13.78 -13.39 -21.42
N PRO A 106 -13.16 -13.26 -20.23
CA PRO A 106 -12.73 -11.96 -19.78
C PRO A 106 -11.70 -11.38 -20.76
N SER A 107 -12.00 -10.21 -21.31
CA SER A 107 -11.06 -9.44 -22.09
C SER A 107 -10.27 -8.55 -21.12
N TYR A 108 -9.01 -8.89 -20.90
CA TYR A 108 -8.14 -8.07 -20.06
C TYR A 108 -7.53 -6.96 -20.90
N THR A 109 -7.82 -5.71 -20.54
CA THR A 109 -7.09 -4.56 -21.08
C THR A 109 -5.73 -4.48 -20.42
N LYS A 110 -4.69 -4.27 -21.21
CA LYS A 110 -3.34 -4.05 -20.69
C LYS A 110 -3.26 -2.62 -20.13
N THR A 111 -3.50 -2.49 -18.82
CA THR A 111 -3.44 -1.20 -18.11
C THR A 111 -2.12 -1.09 -17.39
N LEU A 112 -1.45 0.07 -17.52
CA LEU A 112 -0.26 0.39 -16.74
C LEU A 112 -0.70 0.85 -15.36
N GLU A 113 -0.33 0.07 -14.35
CA GLU A 113 -0.62 0.34 -12.96
C GLU A 113 0.59 0.99 -12.26
N SER A 114 0.35 1.72 -11.19
CA SER A 114 1.40 2.26 -10.32
C SER A 114 1.22 1.72 -8.91
N GLY A 115 2.32 1.34 -8.27
CA GLY A 115 2.25 0.81 -6.91
C GLY A 115 3.59 0.33 -6.38
N PHE A 116 3.53 -0.63 -5.46
CA PHE A 116 4.69 -1.23 -4.81
C PHE A 116 4.67 -2.75 -4.94
N MET A 117 5.83 -3.38 -4.87
CA MET A 117 5.94 -4.83 -4.69
C MET A 117 5.77 -5.17 -3.21
N ALA A 118 4.75 -5.97 -2.86
CA ALA A 118 4.40 -6.26 -1.47
C ALA A 118 5.56 -6.87 -0.67
N GLN A 119 6.36 -7.74 -1.30
CA GLN A 119 7.54 -8.35 -0.69
C GLN A 119 8.64 -7.32 -0.36
N GLU A 120 8.81 -6.29 -1.21
CA GLU A 120 9.76 -5.20 -0.95
C GLU A 120 9.28 -4.32 0.21
N VAL A 121 7.99 -4.06 0.30
CA VAL A 121 7.37 -3.33 1.42
C VAL A 121 7.54 -4.11 2.72
N GLU A 122 7.27 -5.40 2.71
CA GLU A 122 7.45 -6.27 3.88
C GLU A 122 8.90 -6.24 4.37
N LYS A 123 9.85 -6.37 3.43
CA LYS A 123 11.29 -6.32 3.74
C LYS A 123 11.67 -4.97 4.36
N ALA A 124 11.22 -3.85 3.77
CA ALA A 124 11.48 -2.50 4.27
C ALA A 124 10.95 -2.30 5.69
N ALA A 125 9.75 -2.81 5.99
CA ALA A 125 9.16 -2.75 7.33
C ALA A 125 9.95 -3.60 8.33
N LYS A 126 10.29 -4.85 7.99
CA LYS A 126 11.08 -5.76 8.84
C LYS A 126 12.46 -5.19 9.19
N GLU A 127 13.16 -4.55 8.25
CA GLU A 127 14.45 -3.90 8.48
C GLU A 127 14.38 -2.78 9.53
N LEU A 128 13.21 -2.17 9.73
CA LEU A 128 12.97 -1.12 10.71
C LEU A 128 12.33 -1.65 12.01
N GLY A 129 12.12 -2.96 12.12
CA GLY A 129 11.36 -3.54 13.23
C GLY A 129 9.90 -3.03 13.29
N TYR A 130 9.34 -2.64 12.14
CA TYR A 130 8.00 -2.10 12.04
C TYR A 130 7.01 -3.19 11.61
N GLU A 131 6.09 -3.55 12.49
CA GLU A 131 4.97 -4.45 12.18
C GLU A 131 3.92 -3.71 11.34
N PHE A 132 4.18 -3.63 10.04
CA PHE A 132 3.33 -2.88 9.12
C PHE A 132 2.16 -3.72 8.62
N ASN A 133 0.96 -3.44 9.11
CA ASN A 133 -0.28 -4.12 8.73
C ASN A 133 -0.80 -3.76 7.31
N GLY A 134 -0.08 -2.92 6.57
CA GLY A 134 -0.36 -2.61 5.16
C GLY A 134 0.01 -3.73 4.20
N VAL A 135 0.80 -4.71 4.64
CA VAL A 135 1.09 -5.93 3.89
C VAL A 135 0.13 -7.03 4.32
N ASP A 136 -0.56 -7.64 3.36
CA ASP A 136 -1.33 -8.87 3.53
C ASP A 136 -0.49 -10.04 3.00
N ALA A 137 0.29 -10.63 3.88
CA ALA A 137 1.15 -11.76 3.53
C ALA A 137 0.34 -13.05 3.37
N PRO A 138 0.76 -13.99 2.49
CA PRO A 138 0.10 -15.27 2.29
C PRO A 138 -0.06 -16.05 3.59
N LYS A 139 -1.24 -16.63 3.79
CA LYS A 139 -1.59 -17.44 4.98
C LYS A 139 -1.39 -18.92 4.76
N ASN A 140 -1.23 -19.35 3.51
CA ASN A 140 -0.97 -20.71 3.07
C ASN A 140 -0.33 -20.70 1.67
N GLU A 141 0.00 -21.88 1.12
CA GLU A 141 0.64 -22.03 -0.18
C GLU A 141 -0.23 -21.61 -1.38
N LYS A 142 -1.56 -21.52 -1.20
CA LYS A 142 -2.50 -21.08 -2.23
C LYS A 142 -2.86 -19.60 -2.14
N ASP A 143 -2.43 -18.93 -1.06
CA ASP A 143 -2.68 -17.51 -0.84
C ASP A 143 -1.57 -16.65 -1.48
N TYR A 144 -1.81 -15.38 -1.62
CA TYR A 144 -0.90 -14.45 -2.30
C TYR A 144 -0.77 -13.13 -1.55
N TYR A 145 0.33 -12.42 -1.82
CA TYR A 145 0.57 -11.11 -1.26
C TYR A 145 -0.44 -10.07 -1.74
N GLY A 146 -0.86 -9.21 -0.82
CA GLY A 146 -1.66 -8.03 -1.10
C GLY A 146 -1.11 -6.79 -0.38
N LEU A 147 -1.54 -5.62 -0.81
CA LEU A 147 -1.26 -4.36 -0.13
C LEU A 147 -2.56 -3.64 0.22
N ARG A 148 -2.63 -3.15 1.45
CA ARG A 148 -3.69 -2.26 1.94
C ARG A 148 -3.19 -0.83 1.84
N TYR A 149 -3.35 -0.19 0.69
CA TYR A 149 -2.83 1.15 0.42
C TYR A 149 -3.26 2.21 1.43
N GLY A 150 -4.46 2.10 1.99
CA GLY A 150 -4.94 3.01 3.04
C GLY A 150 -4.05 3.03 4.30
N GLN A 151 -3.33 1.96 4.57
CA GLN A 151 -2.44 1.88 5.74
C GLN A 151 -1.16 2.71 5.59
N PHE A 152 -0.78 3.05 4.36
CA PHE A 152 0.38 3.92 4.10
C PHE A 152 0.15 5.37 4.53
N VAL A 153 -1.10 5.78 4.72
CA VAL A 153 -1.42 7.15 5.17
C VAL A 153 -0.78 7.48 6.51
N VAL A 154 -0.76 6.53 7.46
CA VAL A 154 -0.23 6.77 8.81
C VAL A 154 1.28 7.07 8.79
N PRO A 155 2.15 6.22 8.19
CA PRO A 155 3.56 6.56 8.07
C PRO A 155 3.83 7.77 7.16
N LEU A 156 2.98 8.06 6.16
CA LEU A 156 3.09 9.28 5.36
C LEU A 156 2.82 10.54 6.20
N VAL A 157 1.79 10.54 7.05
CA VAL A 157 1.53 11.64 7.98
C VAL A 157 2.74 11.85 8.89
N LYS A 158 3.28 10.78 9.47
CA LYS A 158 4.47 10.86 10.31
C LYS A 158 5.69 11.42 9.55
N ALA A 159 5.90 10.98 8.30
CA ALA A 159 6.99 11.48 7.47
C ALA A 159 6.86 12.98 7.18
N VAL A 160 5.64 13.48 6.93
CA VAL A 160 5.38 14.92 6.72
C VAL A 160 5.67 15.72 8.00
N GLN A 161 5.25 15.21 9.17
CA GLN A 161 5.57 15.85 10.46
C GLN A 161 7.08 15.94 10.69
N GLU A 162 7.81 14.86 10.47
CA GLU A 162 9.29 14.82 10.61
C GLU A 162 10.00 15.74 9.60
N LEU A 163 9.46 15.88 8.37
CA LEU A 163 9.98 16.81 7.38
C LEU A 163 9.76 18.26 7.80
N ASN A 164 8.58 18.59 8.34
CA ASN A 164 8.28 19.91 8.83
C ASN A 164 9.20 20.32 10.01
N GLU A 165 9.39 19.41 10.97
CA GLU A 165 10.32 19.61 12.08
C GLU A 165 11.76 19.89 11.59
N LYS A 166 12.22 19.12 10.58
CA LYS A 166 13.55 19.35 9.97
C LYS A 166 13.63 20.67 9.22
N LEU A 167 12.55 21.09 8.56
CA LEU A 167 12.49 22.37 7.87
C LEU A 167 12.61 23.53 8.86
N GLU A 168 11.85 23.51 9.94
CA GLU A 168 11.91 24.52 11.00
C GLU A 168 13.32 24.61 11.63
N GLN A 169 13.98 23.46 11.85
CA GLN A 169 15.36 23.43 12.34
C GLN A 169 16.32 24.07 11.34
N LYS A 170 16.16 23.77 10.04
CA LYS A 170 17.02 24.36 9.00
C LYS A 170 16.80 25.84 8.80
N ASP A 171 15.58 26.32 8.95
CA ASP A 171 15.28 27.75 8.90
C ASP A 171 15.95 28.49 10.08
N ALA A 172 15.88 27.95 11.29
CA ALA A 172 16.57 28.51 12.44
C ALA A 172 18.10 28.50 12.27
N GLU A 173 18.70 27.41 11.74
CA GLU A 173 20.13 27.35 11.43
C GLU A 173 20.52 28.42 10.37
N ASN A 174 19.70 28.60 9.34
CA ASN A 174 19.91 29.59 8.30
C ASN A 174 19.88 31.02 8.86
N ASP A 175 18.96 31.30 9.77
CA ASP A 175 18.87 32.63 10.40
C ASP A 175 20.08 32.90 11.30
N GLN A 176 20.58 31.91 12.03
CA GLN A 176 21.83 32.02 12.78
C GLN A 176 23.04 32.28 11.85
N LEU A 177 23.15 31.56 10.75
CA LEU A 177 24.21 31.72 9.78
C LEU A 177 24.19 33.14 9.15
N ARG A 178 23.00 33.62 8.81
CA ARG A 178 22.83 35.00 8.31
C ARG A 178 23.27 36.06 9.33
N ALA A 179 22.91 35.88 10.58
CA ALA A 179 23.35 36.79 11.66
C ALA A 179 24.87 36.77 11.84
N MET A 180 25.51 35.58 11.80
CA MET A 180 26.98 35.49 11.84
C MET A 180 27.66 36.14 10.64
N LEU A 181 27.12 35.95 9.43
CA LEU A 181 27.63 36.59 8.22
C LEU A 181 27.58 38.12 8.36
N LEU A 182 26.47 38.67 8.79
CA LEU A 182 26.32 40.12 8.99
C LEU A 182 27.32 40.66 10.03
N GLU A 183 27.61 39.91 11.07
CA GLU A 183 28.64 40.30 12.07
C GLU A 183 30.03 40.24 11.46
N LEU A 184 30.35 39.20 10.70
CA LEU A 184 31.64 39.09 10.00
C LEU A 184 31.87 40.24 9.02
N GLU A 185 30.85 40.60 8.22
CA GLU A 185 30.90 41.74 7.32
C GLU A 185 31.23 43.06 8.04
N LYS A 186 30.57 43.32 9.17
CA LYS A 186 30.85 44.47 10.03
C LYS A 186 32.28 44.46 10.56
N ARG A 187 32.82 43.31 10.95
CA ARG A 187 34.18 43.17 11.43
C ARG A 187 35.20 43.43 10.31
N ILE A 188 34.96 42.86 9.12
CA ILE A 188 35.81 43.09 7.93
C ILE A 188 35.85 44.60 7.57
N ALA A 189 34.68 45.23 7.47
CA ALA A 189 34.60 46.67 7.16
C ALA A 189 35.36 47.52 8.20
N LYS A 190 35.33 47.13 9.47
CA LYS A 190 36.09 47.79 10.53
C LYS A 190 37.62 47.62 10.35
N LEU A 191 38.06 46.42 10.00
CA LEU A 191 39.47 46.11 9.76
C LEU A 191 40.02 46.87 8.54
N GLU A 192 39.25 46.88 7.43
CA GLU A 192 39.61 47.63 6.21
C GLU A 192 39.74 49.11 6.47
N LYS A 193 38.82 49.70 7.24
CA LYS A 193 38.91 51.11 7.66
C LYS A 193 40.14 51.40 8.50
N ASN A 194 40.53 50.49 9.38
CA ASN A 194 41.72 50.66 10.23
C ASN A 194 43.03 50.45 9.44
N ALA A 195 43.03 49.68 8.39
CA ALA A 195 44.19 49.44 7.51
C ALA A 195 44.43 50.57 6.53
N SER A 196 43.42 51.43 6.27
CA SER A 196 43.48 52.56 5.35
C SER A 196 43.88 53.90 6.00
N ASN A 197 44.05 53.90 7.34
CA ASN A 197 44.54 55.02 8.14
C ASN A 197 45.97 54.74 8.64
#